data_884dba1228ba51934a9960b013e0aaa1
#
_entry.id   884dba1228ba51934a9960b013e0aaa1
#
_cell.length_a   1.000
_cell.length_b   1.000
_cell.length_c   1.000
_cell.angle_alpha   90.00
_cell.angle_beta   90.00
_cell.angle_gamma   90.00
#
_symmetry.space_group_name_H-M   'P 1'
#
loop_
_entity.id
_entity.type
_entity.pdbx_description
1 polymer ?
#
loop_
_entity_poly.entity_id
_entity_poly.type
_entity_poly.pdbx_seq_one_letter_code
_entity_poly.pdbx_strand_id
1 'polypeptide(L)'
;MKTLRAKFALLLMASIVLVVVLITLAVLYVFTAPKEIEAALFAKQFITMERLAKQTPDTADLARSPAAGALDSEQTELLRAATERLGTRLDLLVTHRPDDFRVRTVSLPVGPDRWVMVDIDPPSDPELLVWLALMSLGVGAIAVKAANRMSKPLALLESAVESVNADGTLPMLAEQGPAEVRATAAAINALSARLKQAIESRMRLVAAAGHDLRTPLTRMRLRAEFVAGEERGLWLRDIDELQRIAHSAIQLVHEETTKTPAETLRLDELVGNVVAELREQDLEIELAGTSEVYVKACRLTLSRALRNLCINAATHGLRGKITVTAGTTARITIADQGPGIAPDMVDQVFEPFFRADRARSQNIPGAGLGLTISREIIRKAGGDITIANRPGGGLVQTVDLPAVVTAMG
;
A
#
# COMPACT_ATOMS: atom_id res chain seq x y z
N MET A 1 -1.56 10.50 7.29
CA MET A 1 -1.60 10.29 5.83
C MET A 1 -0.42 9.39 5.42
N LYS A 2 -0.59 8.05 5.50
CA LYS A 2 0.52 7.09 5.29
C LYS A 2 0.48 6.40 3.92
N THR A 3 -0.60 6.54 3.14
CA THR A 3 -0.72 5.85 1.84
C THR A 3 -0.28 6.73 0.68
N LEU A 4 0.39 6.14 -0.31
CA LEU A 4 0.82 6.78 -1.56
C LEU A 4 -0.37 7.47 -2.27
N ARG A 5 -1.54 6.83 -2.20
CA ARG A 5 -2.82 7.31 -2.71
C ARG A 5 -3.22 8.67 -2.13
N ALA A 6 -3.14 8.84 -0.81
CA ALA A 6 -3.49 10.11 -0.15
C ALA A 6 -2.52 11.22 -0.54
N LYS A 7 -1.24 10.91 -0.72
CA LYS A 7 -0.22 11.86 -1.18
C LYS A 7 -0.49 12.29 -2.63
N PHE A 8 -0.84 11.35 -3.52
CA PHE A 8 -1.11 11.64 -4.94
C PHE A 8 -2.38 12.49 -5.10
N ALA A 9 -3.47 12.12 -4.41
CA ALA A 9 -4.71 12.89 -4.42
C ALA A 9 -4.52 14.31 -3.87
N LEU A 10 -3.75 14.46 -2.80
CA LEU A 10 -3.42 15.75 -2.21
C LEU A 10 -2.56 16.62 -3.16
N LEU A 11 -1.57 16.02 -3.82
CA LEU A 11 -0.68 16.72 -4.74
C LEU A 11 -1.46 17.21 -5.98
N LEU A 12 -2.34 16.37 -6.51
CA LEU A 12 -3.21 16.72 -7.62
C LEU A 12 -4.19 17.83 -7.24
N MET A 13 -4.80 17.74 -6.06
CA MET A 13 -5.71 18.76 -5.53
C MET A 13 -4.97 20.08 -5.29
N ALA A 14 -3.79 20.05 -4.68
CA ALA A 14 -2.96 21.24 -4.45
C ALA A 14 -2.54 21.92 -5.78
N SER A 15 -2.16 21.13 -6.79
CA SER A 15 -1.82 21.64 -8.13
C SER A 15 -3.00 22.35 -8.80
N ILE A 16 -4.20 21.77 -8.72
CA ILE A 16 -5.40 22.38 -9.33
C ILE A 16 -5.81 23.65 -8.58
N VAL A 17 -5.78 23.65 -7.25
CA VAL A 17 -6.05 24.85 -6.44
C VAL A 17 -5.04 25.96 -6.76
N LEU A 18 -3.75 25.63 -6.89
CA LEU A 18 -2.73 26.58 -7.28
C LEU A 18 -3.01 27.21 -8.66
N VAL A 19 -3.38 26.40 -9.64
CA VAL A 19 -3.71 26.91 -11.00
C VAL A 19 -4.94 27.80 -10.96
N VAL A 20 -5.98 27.46 -10.21
CA VAL A 20 -7.19 28.28 -10.06
C VAL A 20 -6.84 29.63 -9.41
N VAL A 21 -6.04 29.62 -8.34
CA VAL A 21 -5.59 30.84 -7.66
C VAL A 21 -4.76 31.71 -8.61
N LEU A 22 -3.84 31.12 -9.37
CA LEU A 22 -3.02 31.87 -10.34
C LEU A 22 -3.88 32.50 -11.46
N ILE A 23 -4.85 31.75 -11.98
CA ILE A 23 -5.78 32.29 -13.00
C ILE A 23 -6.60 33.42 -12.40
N THR A 24 -7.15 33.27 -11.19
CA THR A 24 -7.92 34.28 -10.50
C THR A 24 -7.09 35.57 -10.28
N LEU A 25 -5.84 35.42 -9.83
CA LEU A 25 -4.93 36.55 -9.65
C LEU A 25 -4.59 37.22 -11.00
N ALA A 26 -4.36 36.45 -12.06
CA ALA A 26 -4.09 36.96 -13.39
C ALA A 26 -5.29 37.75 -13.95
N VAL A 27 -6.52 37.24 -13.77
CA VAL A 27 -7.74 37.92 -14.17
C VAL A 27 -7.90 39.22 -13.37
N LEU A 28 -7.77 39.18 -12.04
CA LEU A 28 -7.80 40.38 -11.22
C LEU A 28 -6.75 41.41 -11.68
N TYR A 29 -5.51 40.99 -11.96
CA TYR A 29 -4.44 41.87 -12.44
C TYR A 29 -4.75 42.50 -13.80
N VAL A 30 -5.35 41.75 -14.73
CA VAL A 30 -5.71 42.23 -16.07
C VAL A 30 -6.90 43.21 -16.03
N PHE A 31 -7.89 42.90 -15.15
CA PHE A 31 -9.08 43.75 -15.03
C PHE A 31 -8.94 44.95 -14.07
N THR A 32 -7.90 45.00 -13.25
CA THR A 32 -7.53 46.24 -12.53
C THR A 32 -6.71 47.12 -13.45
N ALA A 33 -7.37 48.03 -14.16
CA ALA A 33 -6.68 49.01 -15.01
C ALA A 33 -5.66 49.78 -14.15
N PRO A 34 -4.44 50.06 -14.67
CA PRO A 34 -3.50 50.91 -13.97
C PRO A 34 -4.16 52.25 -13.67
N LYS A 35 -4.06 52.73 -12.42
CA LYS A 35 -4.63 54.01 -11.95
C LYS A 35 -4.32 55.20 -12.90
N GLU A 36 -3.19 55.15 -13.62
CA GLU A 36 -2.75 56.15 -14.59
C GLU A 36 -3.61 56.16 -15.87
N ILE A 37 -4.10 55.01 -16.32
CA ILE A 37 -4.96 54.89 -17.52
C ILE A 37 -6.34 55.44 -17.18
N GLU A 38 -6.92 55.07 -16.04
CA GLU A 38 -8.17 55.65 -15.57
C GLU A 38 -8.09 57.15 -15.39
N ALA A 39 -7.01 57.65 -14.74
CA ALA A 39 -6.82 59.07 -14.58
C ALA A 39 -6.73 59.82 -15.92
N ALA A 40 -6.12 59.23 -16.95
CA ALA A 40 -6.03 59.84 -18.28
C ALA A 40 -7.38 59.93 -18.97
N LEU A 41 -8.24 58.88 -18.83
CA LEU A 41 -9.59 58.88 -19.35
C LEU A 41 -10.49 59.94 -18.69
N PHE A 42 -10.46 60.00 -17.34
CA PHE A 42 -11.19 60.98 -16.56
C PHE A 42 -10.70 62.38 -16.80
N ALA A 43 -9.39 62.61 -16.94
CA ALA A 43 -8.82 63.92 -17.25
C ALA A 43 -9.37 64.50 -18.54
N LYS A 44 -9.54 63.72 -19.60
CA LYS A 44 -10.13 64.14 -20.84
C LYS A 44 -11.60 64.56 -20.69
N GLN A 45 -12.36 63.82 -19.89
CA GLN A 45 -13.78 64.15 -19.58
C GLN A 45 -13.86 65.42 -18.77
N PHE A 46 -13.03 65.60 -17.75
CA PHE A 46 -13.02 66.76 -16.89
C PHE A 46 -12.64 68.05 -17.63
N ILE A 47 -11.66 67.98 -18.51
CA ILE A 47 -11.31 69.13 -19.40
C ILE A 47 -12.48 69.52 -20.27
N THR A 48 -13.24 68.50 -20.80
CA THR A 48 -14.42 68.76 -21.62
C THR A 48 -15.55 69.36 -20.80
N MET A 49 -15.80 68.83 -19.59
CA MET A 49 -16.83 69.34 -18.68
C MET A 49 -16.53 70.78 -18.24
N GLU A 50 -15.28 71.05 -17.85
CA GLU A 50 -14.86 72.40 -17.45
C GLU A 50 -15.07 73.38 -18.59
N ARG A 51 -14.73 73.03 -19.84
CA ARG A 51 -14.90 73.87 -21.02
C ARG A 51 -16.41 74.13 -21.30
N LEU A 52 -17.26 73.09 -21.22
CA LEU A 52 -18.69 73.22 -21.40
C LEU A 52 -19.32 74.10 -20.32
N ALA A 53 -18.98 73.87 -19.06
CA ALA A 53 -19.48 74.64 -17.93
C ALA A 53 -19.10 76.14 -17.99
N LYS A 54 -17.97 76.46 -18.58
CA LYS A 54 -17.59 77.85 -18.87
C LYS A 54 -18.40 78.50 -19.99
N GLN A 55 -18.83 77.71 -20.97
CA GLN A 55 -19.62 78.20 -22.10
C GLN A 55 -21.14 78.37 -21.81
N THR A 56 -21.65 77.60 -20.81
CA THR A 56 -23.06 77.65 -20.42
C THR A 56 -23.25 77.90 -18.95
N PRO A 57 -22.94 79.11 -18.45
CA PRO A 57 -22.91 79.40 -17.00
C PRO A 57 -24.30 79.37 -16.32
N ASP A 58 -25.40 79.51 -17.06
CA ASP A 58 -26.75 79.58 -16.50
C ASP A 58 -27.49 78.24 -16.39
N THR A 59 -26.99 77.18 -16.95
CA THR A 59 -27.63 75.87 -17.00
C THR A 59 -26.97 74.79 -16.13
N ALA A 60 -25.82 75.08 -15.56
CA ALA A 60 -25.09 74.11 -14.72
C ALA A 60 -25.42 74.33 -13.25
N ASP A 61 -25.73 73.26 -12.53
CA ASP A 61 -25.90 73.27 -11.07
C ASP A 61 -24.51 73.45 -10.43
N LEU A 62 -24.10 74.71 -10.23
CA LEU A 62 -22.78 75.09 -9.76
C LEU A 62 -22.76 75.30 -8.23
N ALA A 63 -21.93 74.57 -7.58
CA ALA A 63 -21.71 74.74 -6.14
C ALA A 63 -20.81 75.99 -5.87
N ARG A 64 -21.01 76.61 -4.73
CA ARG A 64 -20.22 77.82 -4.30
C ARG A 64 -18.90 77.46 -3.59
N SER A 65 -18.69 76.18 -3.27
CA SER A 65 -17.50 75.68 -2.61
C SER A 65 -17.19 74.26 -3.10
N PRO A 66 -15.94 73.75 -3.03
CA PRO A 66 -15.65 72.38 -3.32
C PRO A 66 -16.42 71.42 -2.44
N ALA A 67 -16.59 70.17 -2.81
CA ALA A 67 -17.29 69.16 -2.05
C ALA A 67 -16.64 68.98 -0.68
N ALA A 68 -17.50 68.91 0.36
CA ALA A 68 -17.04 68.63 1.71
C ALA A 68 -16.61 67.16 1.85
N GLY A 69 -15.49 66.92 2.55
CA GLY A 69 -15.01 65.58 2.81
C GLY A 69 -13.50 65.52 3.00
N ALA A 70 -12.98 64.34 3.32
CA ALA A 70 -11.54 64.13 3.44
C ALA A 70 -10.86 64.18 2.08
N LEU A 71 -9.79 64.98 1.93
CA LEU A 71 -9.04 65.15 0.70
C LEU A 71 -8.28 63.85 0.37
N ASP A 72 -8.49 63.29 -0.83
CA ASP A 72 -7.68 62.22 -1.41
C ASP A 72 -6.52 62.86 -2.17
N SER A 73 -5.40 63.08 -1.46
CA SER A 73 -4.23 63.79 -2.04
C SER A 73 -3.60 62.99 -3.18
N GLU A 74 -3.55 61.65 -3.11
CA GLU A 74 -2.96 60.78 -4.13
C GLU A 74 -3.74 60.86 -5.44
N GLN A 75 -5.05 60.72 -5.39
CA GLN A 75 -5.91 60.83 -6.59
C GLN A 75 -5.96 62.24 -7.13
N THR A 76 -5.91 63.26 -6.26
CA THR A 76 -5.88 64.67 -6.69
C THR A 76 -4.61 64.94 -7.51
N GLU A 77 -3.47 64.51 -7.06
CA GLU A 77 -2.20 64.69 -7.79
C GLU A 77 -2.17 63.89 -9.10
N LEU A 78 -2.64 62.63 -9.09
CA LEU A 78 -2.72 61.81 -10.29
C LEU A 78 -3.60 62.48 -11.38
N LEU A 79 -4.77 62.92 -11.03
CA LEU A 79 -5.68 63.58 -11.96
C LEU A 79 -5.14 64.96 -12.45
N ARG A 80 -4.52 65.74 -11.57
CA ARG A 80 -3.85 67.01 -11.98
C ARG A 80 -2.71 66.71 -12.94
N ALA A 81 -1.86 65.76 -12.68
CA ALA A 81 -0.78 65.37 -13.57
C ALA A 81 -1.31 64.85 -14.92
N ALA A 82 -2.43 64.10 -14.91
CA ALA A 82 -3.09 63.61 -16.14
C ALA A 82 -3.67 64.78 -16.98
N THR A 83 -4.29 65.78 -16.35
CA THR A 83 -4.80 66.97 -17.06
C THR A 83 -3.70 67.83 -17.62
N GLU A 84 -2.56 67.96 -16.90
CA GLU A 84 -1.39 68.72 -17.34
C GLU A 84 -0.72 68.06 -18.55
N ARG A 85 -0.61 66.73 -18.57
CA ARG A 85 -0.14 65.97 -19.76
C ARG A 85 -1.02 66.17 -21.00
N LEU A 86 -2.30 66.47 -20.83
CA LEU A 86 -3.22 66.79 -21.91
C LEU A 86 -3.21 68.28 -22.30
N GLY A 87 -2.25 69.07 -21.75
CA GLY A 87 -2.06 70.46 -22.06
C GLY A 87 -2.98 71.44 -21.31
N THR A 88 -3.71 70.99 -20.31
CA THR A 88 -4.62 71.86 -19.53
C THR A 88 -4.38 71.62 -18.03
N ARG A 89 -3.95 72.61 -17.30
CA ARG A 89 -3.78 72.51 -15.85
C ARG A 89 -5.11 72.84 -15.16
N LEU A 90 -5.74 71.84 -14.53
CA LEU A 90 -6.97 72.02 -13.75
C LEU A 90 -6.64 71.90 -12.24
N ASP A 91 -7.03 72.93 -11.47
CA ASP A 91 -6.89 72.89 -10.00
C ASP A 91 -8.06 72.13 -9.35
N LEU A 92 -8.30 70.90 -9.84
CA LEU A 92 -9.31 70.02 -9.31
C LEU A 92 -8.98 69.48 -7.91
N LEU A 93 -9.98 69.10 -7.11
CA LEU A 93 -9.86 68.51 -5.82
C LEU A 93 -10.71 67.22 -5.80
N VAL A 94 -10.11 66.14 -5.26
CA VAL A 94 -10.84 64.89 -5.05
C VAL A 94 -11.04 64.74 -3.54
N THR A 95 -12.31 64.54 -3.15
CA THR A 95 -12.69 64.35 -1.74
C THR A 95 -13.52 63.10 -1.61
N HIS A 96 -13.38 62.40 -0.46
CA HIS A 96 -14.25 61.32 -0.11
C HIS A 96 -15.58 61.86 0.45
N ARG A 97 -16.69 61.30 -0.04
CA ARG A 97 -18.03 61.69 0.43
C ARG A 97 -18.22 61.38 1.91
N PRO A 98 -18.72 62.33 2.72
CA PRO A 98 -18.88 62.11 4.17
C PRO A 98 -19.79 60.94 4.50
N ASP A 99 -20.82 60.66 3.73
CA ASP A 99 -21.85 59.63 3.97
C ASP A 99 -21.43 58.26 3.43
N ASP A 100 -20.54 58.22 2.39
CA ASP A 100 -19.96 56.96 1.85
C ASP A 100 -18.54 57.23 1.41
N PHE A 101 -17.59 56.75 2.24
CA PHE A 101 -16.15 56.90 1.99
C PHE A 101 -15.67 56.19 0.71
N ARG A 102 -16.49 55.33 0.11
CA ARG A 102 -16.15 54.67 -1.17
C ARG A 102 -16.38 55.54 -2.37
N VAL A 103 -17.33 56.48 -2.31
CA VAL A 103 -17.63 57.41 -3.36
C VAL A 103 -16.65 58.59 -3.30
N ARG A 104 -16.05 58.91 -4.44
CA ARG A 104 -15.13 60.06 -4.57
C ARG A 104 -15.84 61.14 -5.37
N THR A 105 -15.85 62.33 -4.85
CA THR A 105 -16.36 63.53 -5.55
C THR A 105 -15.19 64.35 -6.05
N VAL A 106 -15.15 64.55 -7.36
CA VAL A 106 -14.20 65.47 -8.01
C VAL A 106 -14.83 66.84 -8.13
N SER A 107 -14.19 67.83 -7.53
CA SER A 107 -14.61 69.22 -7.62
C SER A 107 -13.74 69.95 -8.66
N LEU A 108 -14.37 70.42 -9.73
CA LEU A 108 -13.75 71.13 -10.86
C LEU A 108 -14.01 72.66 -10.74
N PRO A 109 -12.99 73.52 -10.65
CA PRO A 109 -13.20 74.95 -10.61
C PRO A 109 -13.55 75.49 -12.03
N VAL A 110 -14.66 76.17 -12.14
CA VAL A 110 -15.17 76.76 -13.40
C VAL A 110 -15.00 78.29 -13.37
N GLY A 111 -14.89 78.91 -12.19
CA GLY A 111 -14.72 80.36 -12.00
C GLY A 111 -14.51 80.69 -10.54
N PRO A 112 -14.39 81.99 -10.19
CA PRO A 112 -14.29 82.38 -8.82
C PRO A 112 -15.57 81.99 -8.06
N ASP A 113 -15.41 81.15 -7.02
CA ASP A 113 -16.48 80.59 -6.21
C ASP A 113 -17.54 79.73 -6.95
N ARG A 114 -17.12 79.10 -8.09
CA ARG A 114 -18.01 78.21 -8.85
C ARG A 114 -17.32 76.89 -9.10
N TRP A 115 -17.98 75.77 -8.68
CA TRP A 115 -17.45 74.41 -8.76
C TRP A 115 -18.49 73.46 -9.37
N VAL A 116 -18.03 72.60 -10.28
CA VAL A 116 -18.78 71.45 -10.78
C VAL A 116 -18.34 70.24 -9.96
N MET A 117 -19.33 69.52 -9.42
CA MET A 117 -19.08 68.32 -8.65
C MET A 117 -19.43 67.12 -9.53
N VAL A 118 -18.52 66.14 -9.56
CA VAL A 118 -18.73 64.86 -10.29
C VAL A 118 -18.42 63.73 -9.36
N ASP A 119 -19.42 62.91 -9.07
CA ASP A 119 -19.22 61.71 -8.27
C ASP A 119 -18.61 60.61 -9.16
N ILE A 120 -17.56 59.97 -8.65
CA ILE A 120 -16.92 58.79 -9.24
C ILE A 120 -17.24 57.63 -8.35
N ASP A 121 -18.12 56.74 -8.81
CA ASP A 121 -18.37 55.51 -8.14
C ASP A 121 -17.15 54.57 -8.28
N PRO A 122 -16.72 53.90 -7.21
CA PRO A 122 -15.66 52.92 -7.33
C PRO A 122 -16.11 51.81 -8.28
N PRO A 123 -15.23 51.28 -9.13
CA PRO A 123 -15.55 50.11 -9.92
C PRO A 123 -15.71 48.89 -8.98
N SER A 124 -16.89 48.78 -8.40
CA SER A 124 -17.29 47.64 -7.62
C SER A 124 -18.29 46.86 -8.42
N ASP A 125 -17.82 45.95 -9.23
CA ASP A 125 -18.67 44.87 -9.73
C ASP A 125 -18.61 43.71 -8.70
N PRO A 126 -19.42 43.72 -7.63
CA PRO A 126 -19.53 42.58 -6.72
C PRO A 126 -19.95 41.34 -7.49
N GLU A 127 -20.60 41.50 -8.63
CA GLU A 127 -20.96 40.42 -9.55
C GLU A 127 -19.72 39.70 -10.08
N LEU A 128 -18.64 40.43 -10.45
CA LEU A 128 -17.38 39.82 -10.92
C LEU A 128 -16.75 38.92 -9.85
N LEU A 129 -16.71 39.37 -8.60
CA LEU A 129 -16.18 38.60 -7.50
C LEU A 129 -17.02 37.35 -7.20
N VAL A 130 -18.35 37.47 -7.28
CA VAL A 130 -19.26 36.34 -7.14
C VAL A 130 -19.08 35.34 -8.28
N TRP A 131 -18.95 35.77 -9.51
CA TRP A 131 -18.66 34.89 -10.66
C TRP A 131 -17.32 34.19 -10.54
N LEU A 132 -16.27 34.88 -10.12
CA LEU A 132 -14.96 34.30 -9.88
C LEU A 132 -14.99 33.25 -8.75
N ALA A 133 -15.72 33.52 -7.66
CA ALA A 133 -15.90 32.58 -6.56
C ALA A 133 -16.67 31.34 -7.02
N LEU A 134 -17.76 31.48 -7.77
CA LEU A 134 -18.54 30.37 -8.33
C LEU A 134 -17.73 29.51 -9.31
N MET A 135 -16.96 30.14 -10.21
CA MET A 135 -16.05 29.45 -11.12
C MET A 135 -15.00 28.64 -10.35
N SER A 136 -14.35 29.26 -9.34
CA SER A 136 -13.36 28.59 -8.51
C SER A 136 -13.92 27.39 -7.76
N LEU A 137 -15.13 27.53 -7.21
CA LEU A 137 -15.85 26.44 -6.55
C LEU A 137 -16.17 25.30 -7.51
N GLY A 138 -16.67 25.64 -8.72
CA GLY A 138 -17.01 24.67 -9.78
C GLY A 138 -15.79 23.87 -10.24
N VAL A 139 -14.68 24.54 -10.53
CA VAL A 139 -13.42 23.89 -10.92
C VAL A 139 -12.89 23.01 -9.78
N GLY A 140 -12.94 23.51 -8.53
CA GLY A 140 -12.56 22.73 -7.35
C GLY A 140 -13.39 21.44 -7.20
N ALA A 141 -14.70 21.51 -7.36
CA ALA A 141 -15.59 20.36 -7.29
C ALA A 141 -15.29 19.32 -8.38
N ILE A 142 -15.05 19.77 -9.63
CA ILE A 142 -14.67 18.90 -10.75
C ILE A 142 -13.31 18.23 -10.46
N ALA A 143 -12.35 18.97 -9.93
CA ALA A 143 -11.03 18.48 -9.58
C ALA A 143 -11.07 17.37 -8.52
N VAL A 144 -11.83 17.57 -7.44
CA VAL A 144 -12.02 16.56 -6.39
C VAL A 144 -12.69 15.31 -6.96
N LYS A 145 -13.70 15.47 -7.83
CA LYS A 145 -14.37 14.33 -8.48
C LYS A 145 -13.43 13.56 -9.39
N ALA A 146 -12.60 14.25 -10.18
CA ALA A 146 -11.60 13.63 -11.05
C ALA A 146 -10.52 12.90 -10.23
N ALA A 147 -9.97 13.52 -9.18
CA ALA A 147 -8.97 12.91 -8.30
C ALA A 147 -9.50 11.62 -7.63
N ASN A 148 -10.74 11.65 -7.12
CA ASN A 148 -11.38 10.48 -6.54
C ASN A 148 -11.62 9.37 -7.58
N ARG A 149 -11.94 9.72 -8.82
CA ARG A 149 -12.14 8.73 -9.89
C ARG A 149 -10.83 8.06 -10.29
N MET A 150 -9.75 8.82 -10.43
CA MET A 150 -8.41 8.29 -10.76
C MET A 150 -7.77 7.45 -9.64
N SER A 151 -8.13 7.70 -8.39
CA SER A 151 -7.59 6.95 -7.25
C SER A 151 -8.24 5.58 -7.03
N LYS A 152 -9.43 5.31 -7.60
CA LYS A 152 -10.15 4.04 -7.40
C LYS A 152 -9.43 2.81 -7.95
N PRO A 153 -8.84 2.80 -9.17
CA PRO A 153 -8.08 1.67 -9.68
C PRO A 153 -6.86 1.32 -8.80
N LEU A 154 -6.17 2.36 -8.29
CA LEU A 154 -5.03 2.16 -7.39
C LEU A 154 -5.44 1.52 -6.05
N ALA A 155 -6.61 1.88 -5.52
CA ALA A 155 -7.15 1.27 -4.32
C ALA A 155 -7.49 -0.22 -4.51
N LEU A 156 -7.97 -0.61 -5.68
CA LEU A 156 -8.21 -2.01 -6.02
C LEU A 156 -6.91 -2.81 -6.09
N LEU A 157 -5.85 -2.24 -6.69
CA LEU A 157 -4.53 -2.87 -6.71
C LEU A 157 -3.97 -3.06 -5.30
N GLU A 158 -4.05 -2.04 -4.45
CA GLU A 158 -3.61 -2.10 -3.04
C GLU A 158 -4.37 -3.19 -2.28
N SER A 159 -5.70 -3.20 -2.36
CA SER A 159 -6.53 -4.23 -1.71
C SER A 159 -6.32 -5.63 -2.29
N ALA A 160 -6.06 -5.75 -3.59
CA ALA A 160 -5.75 -7.03 -4.22
C ALA A 160 -4.42 -7.60 -3.69
N VAL A 161 -3.38 -6.76 -3.59
CA VAL A 161 -2.07 -7.18 -3.05
C VAL A 161 -2.19 -7.59 -1.57
N GLU A 162 -2.94 -6.84 -0.76
CA GLU A 162 -3.15 -7.17 0.66
C GLU A 162 -4.00 -8.44 0.86
N SER A 163 -4.86 -8.77 -0.10
CA SER A 163 -5.76 -9.93 -0.05
C SER A 163 -5.19 -11.19 -0.71
N VAL A 164 -3.89 -11.21 -1.07
CA VAL A 164 -3.24 -12.42 -1.60
C VAL A 164 -3.33 -13.54 -0.56
N ASN A 165 -3.92 -14.65 -0.97
CA ASN A 165 -4.00 -15.85 -0.12
C ASN A 165 -2.60 -16.45 0.08
N ALA A 166 -2.46 -17.28 1.11
CA ALA A 166 -1.21 -17.99 1.39
C ALA A 166 -0.74 -18.90 0.23
N ASP A 167 -1.63 -19.28 -0.69
CA ASP A 167 -1.32 -20.03 -1.91
C ASP A 167 -0.95 -19.14 -3.11
N GLY A 168 -0.77 -17.83 -2.90
CA GLY A 168 -0.45 -16.86 -3.94
C GLY A 168 -1.63 -16.51 -4.86
N THR A 169 -2.83 -17.06 -4.62
CA THR A 169 -4.02 -16.72 -5.41
C THR A 169 -4.69 -15.46 -4.90
N LEU A 170 -5.29 -14.68 -5.81
CA LEU A 170 -6.09 -13.51 -5.48
C LEU A 170 -7.57 -13.89 -5.40
N PRO A 171 -8.34 -13.35 -4.44
CA PRO A 171 -9.78 -13.49 -4.45
C PRO A 171 -10.36 -12.77 -5.67
N MET A 172 -11.54 -13.22 -6.12
CA MET A 172 -12.21 -12.65 -7.27
C MET A 172 -12.71 -11.24 -6.94
N LEU A 173 -12.22 -10.25 -7.67
CA LEU A 173 -12.61 -8.85 -7.51
C LEU A 173 -13.92 -8.59 -8.23
N ALA A 174 -14.82 -7.82 -7.61
CA ALA A 174 -16.09 -7.45 -8.24
C ALA A 174 -15.85 -6.47 -9.41
N GLU A 175 -16.31 -6.83 -10.60
CA GLU A 175 -16.20 -6.01 -11.82
C GLU A 175 -17.32 -4.96 -11.86
N GLN A 176 -17.31 -4.03 -10.90
CA GLN A 176 -18.33 -2.99 -10.72
C GLN A 176 -17.72 -1.59 -10.77
N GLY A 177 -18.54 -0.58 -11.11
CA GLY A 177 -18.12 0.82 -11.12
C GLY A 177 -17.78 1.36 -12.52
N PRO A 178 -16.97 2.43 -12.62
CA PRO A 178 -16.52 3.05 -13.87
C PRO A 178 -15.79 2.08 -14.79
N ALA A 179 -15.75 2.36 -16.09
CA ALA A 179 -15.15 1.46 -17.09
C ALA A 179 -13.69 1.11 -16.78
N GLU A 180 -12.91 2.08 -16.32
CA GLU A 180 -11.50 1.92 -15.97
C GLU A 180 -11.31 0.99 -14.76
N VAL A 181 -12.20 1.09 -13.76
CA VAL A 181 -12.20 0.23 -12.56
C VAL A 181 -12.57 -1.20 -12.93
N ARG A 182 -13.62 -1.38 -13.78
CA ARG A 182 -14.01 -2.71 -14.28
C ARG A 182 -12.91 -3.37 -15.10
N ALA A 183 -12.28 -2.61 -16.02
CA ALA A 183 -11.17 -3.13 -16.82
C ALA A 183 -9.99 -3.57 -15.95
N THR A 184 -9.65 -2.81 -14.91
CA THR A 184 -8.59 -3.16 -13.96
C THR A 184 -8.96 -4.41 -13.17
N ALA A 185 -10.18 -4.51 -12.64
CA ALA A 185 -10.66 -5.69 -11.92
C ALA A 185 -10.65 -6.94 -12.82
N ALA A 186 -11.14 -6.82 -14.07
CA ALA A 186 -11.11 -7.91 -15.04
C ALA A 186 -9.68 -8.37 -15.38
N ALA A 187 -8.75 -7.42 -15.56
CA ALA A 187 -7.34 -7.76 -15.81
C ALA A 187 -6.70 -8.50 -14.62
N ILE A 188 -6.97 -8.07 -13.39
CA ILE A 188 -6.48 -8.75 -12.17
C ILE A 188 -7.12 -10.16 -12.06
N ASN A 189 -8.42 -10.29 -12.28
CA ASN A 189 -9.12 -11.57 -12.28
C ASN A 189 -8.54 -12.53 -13.33
N ALA A 190 -8.28 -12.03 -14.55
CA ALA A 190 -7.65 -12.82 -15.61
C ALA A 190 -6.24 -13.27 -15.25
N LEU A 191 -5.43 -12.39 -14.64
CA LEU A 191 -4.10 -12.73 -14.15
C LEU A 191 -4.17 -13.81 -13.05
N SER A 192 -5.07 -13.64 -12.07
CA SER A 192 -5.31 -14.62 -11.00
C SER A 192 -5.71 -15.99 -11.56
N ALA A 193 -6.62 -16.02 -12.53
CA ALA A 193 -7.03 -17.25 -13.20
C ALA A 193 -5.87 -17.95 -13.92
N ARG A 194 -5.03 -17.20 -14.65
CA ARG A 194 -3.84 -17.74 -15.30
C ARG A 194 -2.82 -18.27 -14.31
N LEU A 195 -2.57 -17.56 -13.21
CA LEU A 195 -1.67 -18.01 -12.16
C LEU A 195 -2.17 -19.32 -11.53
N LYS A 196 -3.46 -19.39 -11.18
CA LYS A 196 -4.09 -20.59 -10.66
C LYS A 196 -3.94 -21.76 -11.64
N GLN A 197 -4.23 -21.56 -12.91
CA GLN A 197 -4.08 -22.58 -13.94
C GLN A 197 -2.63 -23.06 -14.10
N ALA A 198 -1.65 -22.16 -14.01
CA ALA A 198 -0.23 -22.50 -14.06
C ALA A 198 0.18 -23.38 -12.86
N ILE A 199 -0.28 -23.00 -11.65
CA ILE A 199 -0.06 -23.79 -10.42
C ILE A 199 -0.68 -25.19 -10.56
N GLU A 200 -1.95 -25.29 -10.96
CA GLU A 200 -2.64 -26.57 -11.17
C GLU A 200 -1.97 -27.43 -12.24
N SER A 201 -1.48 -26.82 -13.32
CA SER A 201 -0.73 -27.52 -14.38
C SER A 201 0.57 -28.08 -13.84
N ARG A 202 1.32 -27.27 -13.07
CA ARG A 202 2.56 -27.72 -12.41
C ARG A 202 2.29 -28.91 -11.47
N MET A 203 1.20 -28.85 -10.69
CA MET A 203 0.79 -29.96 -9.82
C MET A 203 0.51 -31.26 -10.61
N ARG A 204 -0.26 -31.16 -11.70
CA ARG A 204 -0.56 -32.33 -12.54
C ARG A 204 0.70 -32.95 -13.13
N LEU A 205 1.65 -32.13 -13.59
CA LEU A 205 2.93 -32.62 -14.11
C LEU A 205 3.75 -33.37 -13.05
N VAL A 206 3.82 -32.82 -11.83
CA VAL A 206 4.57 -33.44 -10.73
C VAL A 206 3.89 -34.73 -10.25
N ALA A 207 2.56 -34.76 -10.16
CA ALA A 207 1.81 -35.97 -9.83
C ALA A 207 2.00 -37.07 -10.88
N ALA A 208 1.94 -36.71 -12.18
CA ALA A 208 2.20 -37.64 -13.28
C ALA A 208 3.65 -38.17 -13.25
N ALA A 209 4.65 -37.29 -13.10
CA ALA A 209 6.03 -37.68 -12.98
C ALA A 209 6.26 -38.64 -11.80
N GLY A 210 5.59 -38.42 -10.68
CA GLY A 210 5.65 -39.30 -9.51
C GLY A 210 5.11 -40.71 -9.77
N HIS A 211 4.02 -40.79 -10.50
CA HIS A 211 3.46 -42.10 -10.94
C HIS A 211 4.41 -42.80 -11.91
N ASP A 212 4.96 -42.04 -12.89
CA ASP A 212 5.81 -42.61 -13.92
C ASP A 212 7.18 -43.03 -13.39
N LEU A 213 7.69 -42.38 -12.34
CA LEU A 213 8.91 -42.81 -11.63
C LEU A 213 8.70 -44.06 -10.79
N ARG A 214 7.52 -44.29 -10.22
CA ARG A 214 7.22 -45.47 -9.37
C ARG A 214 7.34 -46.77 -10.16
N THR A 215 6.88 -46.79 -11.40
CA THR A 215 6.88 -47.99 -12.24
C THR A 215 8.30 -48.51 -12.55
N PRO A 216 9.26 -47.70 -13.06
CA PRO A 216 10.62 -48.18 -13.27
C PRO A 216 11.34 -48.55 -11.96
N LEU A 217 11.14 -47.80 -10.88
CA LEU A 217 11.73 -48.14 -9.60
C LEU A 217 11.25 -49.47 -9.04
N THR A 218 9.93 -49.78 -9.17
CA THR A 218 9.40 -51.09 -8.81
C THR A 218 10.02 -52.20 -9.68
N ARG A 219 10.20 -51.98 -10.96
CA ARG A 219 10.85 -52.92 -11.90
C ARG A 219 12.32 -53.13 -11.57
N MET A 220 13.04 -52.04 -11.19
CA MET A 220 14.44 -52.14 -10.71
C MET A 220 14.53 -52.96 -9.43
N ARG A 221 13.61 -52.76 -8.48
CA ARG A 221 13.53 -53.50 -7.23
C ARG A 221 13.32 -55.01 -7.50
N LEU A 222 12.38 -55.36 -8.35
CA LEU A 222 12.14 -56.75 -8.74
C LEU A 222 13.38 -57.39 -9.41
N ARG A 223 14.12 -56.63 -10.23
CA ARG A 223 15.37 -57.12 -10.82
C ARG A 223 16.49 -57.28 -9.78
N ALA A 224 16.60 -56.36 -8.84
CA ALA A 224 17.59 -56.43 -7.76
C ALA A 224 17.36 -57.68 -6.86
N GLU A 225 16.14 -58.20 -6.77
CA GLU A 225 15.85 -59.47 -6.04
C GLU A 225 16.57 -60.67 -6.65
N PHE A 226 16.91 -60.63 -7.96
CA PHE A 226 17.61 -61.69 -8.65
C PHE A 226 19.13 -61.53 -8.67
N VAL A 227 19.68 -60.44 -8.08
CA VAL A 227 21.11 -60.21 -7.91
C VAL A 227 21.61 -61.06 -6.71
N ALA A 228 22.69 -61.77 -6.90
CA ALA A 228 23.28 -62.62 -5.85
C ALA A 228 24.33 -61.86 -5.02
N GLY A 229 24.49 -62.27 -3.77
CA GLY A 229 25.55 -61.74 -2.90
C GLY A 229 25.27 -60.39 -2.23
N GLU A 230 26.31 -59.69 -1.79
CA GLU A 230 26.26 -58.40 -1.10
C GLU A 230 25.76 -57.26 -2.00
N GLU A 231 25.96 -57.34 -3.29
CA GLU A 231 25.48 -56.35 -4.26
C GLU A 231 23.99 -56.16 -4.25
N ARG A 232 23.21 -57.23 -3.97
CA ARG A 232 21.76 -57.12 -3.81
C ARG A 232 21.36 -56.09 -2.78
N GLY A 233 22.03 -56.12 -1.63
CA GLY A 233 21.76 -55.17 -0.53
C GLY A 233 22.07 -53.71 -0.89
N LEU A 234 23.12 -53.51 -1.69
CA LEU A 234 23.46 -52.16 -2.21
C LEU A 234 22.40 -51.68 -3.17
N TRP A 235 22.05 -52.44 -4.17
CA TRP A 235 21.00 -52.07 -5.16
C TRP A 235 19.64 -51.76 -4.51
N LEU A 236 19.20 -52.57 -3.54
CA LEU A 236 17.93 -52.35 -2.86
C LEU A 236 17.98 -51.04 -2.06
N ARG A 237 19.10 -50.72 -1.38
CA ARG A 237 19.25 -49.46 -0.67
C ARG A 237 19.20 -48.24 -1.60
N ASP A 238 19.87 -48.29 -2.75
CA ASP A 238 19.88 -47.20 -3.74
C ASP A 238 18.47 -46.97 -4.31
N ILE A 239 17.75 -48.03 -4.63
CA ILE A 239 16.36 -47.97 -5.12
C ILE A 239 15.43 -47.38 -4.06
N ASP A 240 15.57 -47.78 -2.79
CA ASP A 240 14.79 -47.24 -1.68
C ASP A 240 15.09 -45.77 -1.44
N GLU A 241 16.33 -45.33 -1.64
CA GLU A 241 16.72 -43.93 -1.57
C GLU A 241 16.09 -43.11 -2.70
N LEU A 242 16.15 -43.59 -3.94
CA LEU A 242 15.51 -42.95 -5.09
C LEU A 242 13.99 -42.83 -4.92
N GLN A 243 13.33 -43.90 -4.39
CA GLN A 243 11.91 -43.86 -4.09
C GLN A 243 11.53 -42.80 -3.06
N ARG A 244 12.36 -42.66 -2.01
CA ARG A 244 12.15 -41.65 -0.96
C ARG A 244 12.37 -40.24 -1.48
N ILE A 245 13.40 -40.01 -2.31
CA ILE A 245 13.67 -38.71 -2.93
C ILE A 245 12.48 -38.32 -3.81
N ALA A 246 12.06 -39.20 -4.72
CA ALA A 246 10.94 -38.96 -5.61
C ALA A 246 9.64 -38.64 -4.84
N HIS A 247 9.32 -39.48 -3.82
CA HIS A 247 8.14 -39.26 -2.99
C HIS A 247 8.16 -37.93 -2.24
N SER A 248 9.31 -37.60 -1.62
CA SER A 248 9.46 -36.35 -0.88
C SER A 248 9.39 -35.11 -1.79
N ALA A 249 9.95 -35.17 -3.03
CA ALA A 249 9.87 -34.08 -3.99
C ALA A 249 8.41 -33.82 -4.43
N ILE A 250 7.64 -34.91 -4.68
CA ILE A 250 6.21 -34.83 -5.00
C ILE A 250 5.43 -34.23 -3.84
N GLN A 251 5.73 -34.66 -2.61
CA GLN A 251 5.08 -34.14 -1.42
C GLN A 251 5.36 -32.65 -1.22
N LEU A 252 6.60 -32.19 -1.45
CA LEU A 252 6.93 -30.76 -1.33
C LEU A 252 6.04 -29.91 -2.24
N VAL A 253 5.94 -30.28 -3.53
CA VAL A 253 5.09 -29.55 -4.47
C VAL A 253 3.60 -29.65 -4.09
N HIS A 254 3.16 -30.79 -3.57
CA HIS A 254 1.79 -30.96 -3.11
C HIS A 254 1.48 -30.06 -1.90
N GLU A 255 2.39 -29.99 -0.94
CA GLU A 255 2.23 -29.10 0.23
C GLU A 255 2.24 -27.61 -0.17
N GLU A 256 3.11 -27.18 -1.10
CA GLU A 256 3.13 -25.79 -1.59
C GLU A 256 1.78 -25.34 -2.15
N THR A 257 1.02 -26.24 -2.74
CA THR A 257 -0.12 -25.90 -3.62
C THR A 257 -1.49 -26.29 -3.09
N THR A 258 -1.59 -27.22 -2.12
CA THR A 258 -2.86 -27.74 -1.64
C THR A 258 -3.39 -26.95 -0.45
N LYS A 259 -4.65 -26.50 -0.54
CA LYS A 259 -5.42 -25.99 0.60
C LYS A 259 -6.02 -27.16 1.37
N THR A 260 -5.47 -27.46 2.52
CA THR A 260 -6.07 -28.39 3.46
C THR A 260 -6.93 -27.63 4.47
N PRO A 261 -8.17 -28.05 4.75
CA PRO A 261 -9.01 -27.39 5.73
C PRO A 261 -8.34 -27.41 7.11
N ALA A 262 -8.25 -26.24 7.72
CA ALA A 262 -7.72 -26.08 9.06
C ALA A 262 -8.83 -26.19 10.09
N GLU A 263 -8.61 -26.96 11.14
CA GLU A 263 -9.48 -27.16 12.30
C GLU A 263 -8.78 -26.67 13.58
N THR A 264 -9.56 -26.36 14.61
CA THR A 264 -8.99 -26.08 15.93
C THR A 264 -8.70 -27.42 16.60
N LEU A 265 -7.45 -27.65 16.98
CA LEU A 265 -7.00 -28.91 17.57
C LEU A 265 -6.10 -28.66 18.80
N ARG A 266 -6.09 -29.62 19.69
CA ARG A 266 -5.18 -29.67 20.84
C ARG A 266 -3.78 -30.08 20.39
N LEU A 267 -2.83 -29.16 20.53
CA LEU A 267 -1.47 -29.39 20.08
C LEU A 267 -0.71 -30.38 20.96
N ASP A 268 -0.92 -30.33 22.28
CA ASP A 268 -0.34 -31.24 23.26
C ASP A 268 -0.75 -32.70 22.99
N GLU A 269 -2.02 -32.95 22.68
CA GLU A 269 -2.50 -34.30 22.31
C GLU A 269 -1.89 -34.75 20.98
N LEU A 270 -1.83 -33.89 19.98
CA LEU A 270 -1.22 -34.23 18.70
C LEU A 270 0.25 -34.61 18.83
N VAL A 271 1.03 -33.82 19.59
CA VAL A 271 2.44 -34.13 19.89
C VAL A 271 2.55 -35.43 20.65
N GLY A 272 1.70 -35.65 21.66
CA GLY A 272 1.66 -36.89 22.43
C GLY A 272 1.43 -38.13 21.56
N ASN A 273 0.48 -38.07 20.63
CA ASN A 273 0.19 -39.14 19.68
C ASN A 273 1.38 -39.42 18.74
N VAL A 274 2.02 -38.37 18.20
CA VAL A 274 3.22 -38.53 17.35
C VAL A 274 4.36 -39.18 18.12
N VAL A 275 4.60 -38.75 19.36
CA VAL A 275 5.66 -39.33 20.20
C VAL A 275 5.39 -40.79 20.51
N ALA A 276 4.13 -41.15 20.85
CA ALA A 276 3.74 -42.54 21.13
C ALA A 276 3.98 -43.45 19.91
N GLU A 277 3.55 -43.00 18.73
CA GLU A 277 3.73 -43.74 17.48
C GLU A 277 5.21 -43.93 17.12
N LEU A 278 6.06 -42.95 17.34
CA LEU A 278 7.49 -43.04 17.04
C LEU A 278 8.26 -43.90 18.06
N ARG A 279 7.81 -43.96 19.32
CA ARG A 279 8.31 -44.88 20.31
C ARG A 279 8.02 -46.35 19.96
N GLU A 280 6.88 -46.64 19.41
CA GLU A 280 6.51 -48.00 18.88
C GLU A 280 7.47 -48.43 17.74
N GLN A 281 8.14 -47.46 17.08
CA GLN A 281 9.14 -47.70 16.06
C GLN A 281 10.60 -47.72 16.61
N ASP A 282 10.77 -47.94 17.91
CA ASP A 282 12.05 -47.98 18.62
C ASP A 282 12.89 -46.67 18.51
N LEU A 283 12.27 -45.52 18.30
CA LEU A 283 12.95 -44.24 18.28
C LEU A 283 13.02 -43.65 19.71
N GLU A 284 14.21 -43.22 20.11
CA GLU A 284 14.43 -42.64 21.44
C GLU A 284 13.93 -41.19 21.50
N ILE A 285 12.66 -41.01 21.86
CA ILE A 285 12.00 -39.72 22.00
C ILE A 285 11.31 -39.62 23.35
N GLU A 286 11.56 -38.53 24.07
CA GLU A 286 10.99 -38.21 25.37
C GLU A 286 10.06 -37.01 25.30
N LEU A 287 8.82 -37.14 25.79
CA LEU A 287 7.92 -36.01 26.03
C LEU A 287 8.12 -35.54 27.47
N ALA A 288 8.87 -34.43 27.64
CA ALA A 288 9.33 -33.96 28.93
C ALA A 288 8.39 -32.98 29.64
N GLY A 289 7.48 -32.36 28.88
CA GLY A 289 6.49 -31.46 29.46
C GLY A 289 5.46 -31.05 28.40
N THR A 290 4.20 -30.94 28.82
CA THR A 290 3.09 -30.52 27.97
C THR A 290 2.23 -29.50 28.69
N SER A 291 1.78 -28.49 27.95
CA SER A 291 0.75 -27.55 28.37
C SER A 291 -0.41 -27.64 27.39
N GLU A 292 -1.61 -27.65 27.91
CA GLU A 292 -2.82 -27.61 27.07
C GLU A 292 -2.82 -26.33 26.23
N VAL A 293 -2.84 -26.47 24.91
CA VAL A 293 -2.85 -25.34 23.99
C VAL A 293 -3.54 -25.72 22.69
N TYR A 294 -4.33 -24.80 22.18
CA TYR A 294 -5.10 -24.96 20.94
C TYR A 294 -4.46 -24.15 19.80
N VAL A 295 -4.41 -24.77 18.62
CA VAL A 295 -3.93 -24.15 17.39
C VAL A 295 -4.90 -24.42 16.24
N LYS A 296 -4.89 -23.57 15.22
CA LYS A 296 -5.70 -23.76 14.02
C LYS A 296 -4.82 -24.31 12.89
N ALA A 297 -4.94 -25.59 12.59
CA ALA A 297 -4.13 -26.26 11.57
C ALA A 297 -4.85 -27.51 11.01
N CYS A 298 -4.35 -28.05 9.90
CA CYS A 298 -4.78 -29.38 9.46
C CYS A 298 -4.03 -30.44 10.27
N ARG A 299 -4.77 -31.31 10.96
CA ARG A 299 -4.22 -32.37 11.82
C ARG A 299 -3.23 -33.28 11.08
N LEU A 300 -3.56 -33.69 9.86
CA LEU A 300 -2.76 -34.63 9.08
C LEU A 300 -1.42 -34.04 8.68
N THR A 301 -1.41 -32.81 8.13
CA THR A 301 -0.18 -32.16 7.67
C THR A 301 0.70 -31.73 8.85
N LEU A 302 0.09 -31.20 9.92
CA LEU A 302 0.84 -30.83 11.13
C LEU A 302 1.48 -32.05 11.80
N SER A 303 0.74 -33.19 11.92
CA SER A 303 1.31 -34.45 12.42
C SER A 303 2.52 -34.90 11.59
N ARG A 304 2.45 -34.79 10.26
CA ARG A 304 3.58 -35.10 9.38
C ARG A 304 4.78 -34.18 9.62
N ALA A 305 4.58 -32.87 9.75
CA ALA A 305 5.65 -31.94 10.06
C ALA A 305 6.35 -32.28 11.37
N LEU A 306 5.56 -32.52 12.43
CA LEU A 306 6.06 -32.89 13.74
C LEU A 306 6.81 -34.22 13.70
N ARG A 307 6.27 -35.22 13.00
CA ARG A 307 6.94 -36.51 12.79
C ARG A 307 8.31 -36.34 12.14
N ASN A 308 8.42 -35.56 11.07
CA ASN A 308 9.70 -35.29 10.41
C ASN A 308 10.71 -34.64 11.36
N LEU A 309 10.30 -33.65 12.16
CA LEU A 309 11.18 -32.97 13.12
C LEU A 309 11.63 -33.94 14.24
N CYS A 310 10.73 -34.77 14.74
CA CYS A 310 11.03 -35.78 15.78
C CYS A 310 11.97 -36.88 15.24
N ILE A 311 11.73 -37.36 14.02
CA ILE A 311 12.61 -38.36 13.38
C ILE A 311 14.02 -37.77 13.20
N ASN A 312 14.12 -36.50 12.75
CA ASN A 312 15.41 -35.82 12.66
C ASN A 312 16.15 -35.81 14.00
N ALA A 313 15.47 -35.45 15.08
CA ALA A 313 16.06 -35.41 16.42
C ALA A 313 16.49 -36.81 16.92
N ALA A 314 15.71 -37.85 16.63
CA ALA A 314 16.03 -39.21 17.08
C ALA A 314 17.12 -39.87 16.22
N THR A 315 17.18 -39.62 14.90
CA THR A 315 18.11 -40.30 13.99
C THR A 315 19.44 -39.60 13.87
N HIS A 316 19.46 -38.28 13.78
CA HIS A 316 20.69 -37.47 13.68
C HIS A 316 21.17 -37.00 15.05
N GLY A 317 20.24 -36.84 15.99
CA GLY A 317 20.50 -36.32 17.34
C GLY A 317 20.59 -37.38 18.43
N LEU A 318 20.57 -38.67 18.12
CA LEU A 318 20.63 -39.82 19.03
C LEU A 318 19.42 -39.92 19.98
N ARG A 319 18.95 -38.82 20.54
CA ARG A 319 17.80 -38.73 21.48
C ARG A 319 17.06 -37.45 21.30
N GLY A 320 15.72 -37.52 21.19
CA GLY A 320 14.83 -36.35 21.06
C GLY A 320 14.10 -36.06 22.38
N LYS A 321 14.23 -34.82 22.91
CA LYS A 321 13.44 -34.33 24.05
C LYS A 321 12.50 -33.25 23.60
N ILE A 322 11.19 -33.48 23.81
CA ILE A 322 10.13 -32.61 23.31
C ILE A 322 9.41 -31.94 24.48
N THR A 323 9.15 -30.64 24.36
CA THR A 323 8.30 -29.87 25.28
C THR A 323 7.29 -29.06 24.52
N VAL A 324 6.07 -28.96 25.05
CA VAL A 324 4.99 -28.11 24.55
C VAL A 324 4.65 -27.07 25.60
N THR A 325 4.74 -25.80 25.26
CA THR A 325 4.45 -24.70 26.17
C THR A 325 3.36 -23.80 25.58
N ALA A 326 2.43 -23.37 26.45
CA ALA A 326 1.39 -22.45 26.14
C ALA A 326 1.82 -21.01 26.50
N GLY A 327 1.52 -20.03 25.63
CA GLY A 327 1.79 -18.63 25.84
C GLY A 327 0.99 -17.79 24.85
N THR A 328 1.50 -16.61 24.48
CA THR A 328 0.96 -15.83 23.37
C THR A 328 1.04 -16.59 22.04
N THR A 329 2.01 -17.51 21.94
CA THR A 329 2.16 -18.51 20.88
C THR A 329 2.22 -19.89 21.52
N ALA A 330 1.73 -20.90 20.81
CA ALA A 330 1.93 -22.31 21.14
C ALA A 330 3.34 -22.70 20.66
N ARG A 331 4.22 -23.07 21.58
CA ARG A 331 5.61 -23.39 21.26
C ARG A 331 5.90 -24.86 21.48
N ILE A 332 6.49 -25.51 20.48
CA ILE A 332 7.06 -26.84 20.59
C ILE A 332 8.57 -26.71 20.49
N THR A 333 9.28 -27.24 21.47
CA THR A 333 10.74 -27.31 21.45
C THR A 333 11.18 -28.76 21.35
N ILE A 334 11.96 -29.10 20.35
CA ILE A 334 12.52 -30.43 20.11
C ILE A 334 14.05 -30.29 20.23
N ALA A 335 14.61 -30.83 21.29
CA ALA A 335 16.03 -30.77 21.60
C ALA A 335 16.67 -32.14 21.42
N ASP A 336 17.81 -32.20 20.77
CA ASP A 336 18.60 -33.45 20.61
C ASP A 336 19.98 -33.37 21.23
N GLN A 337 20.73 -34.48 21.16
CA GLN A 337 22.07 -34.63 21.69
C GLN A 337 23.12 -34.96 20.61
N GLY A 338 22.79 -34.61 19.36
CA GLY A 338 23.63 -34.86 18.20
C GLY A 338 24.88 -33.96 18.13
N PRO A 339 25.64 -34.04 17.04
CA PRO A 339 26.82 -33.22 16.83
C PRO A 339 26.56 -31.74 16.56
N GLY A 340 25.29 -31.34 16.34
CA GLY A 340 24.94 -30.00 15.86
C GLY A 340 25.21 -29.80 14.37
N ILE A 341 25.12 -28.58 13.93
CA ILE A 341 25.33 -28.14 12.54
C ILE A 341 26.35 -27.00 12.54
N ALA A 342 27.24 -26.93 11.53
CA ALA A 342 28.19 -25.85 11.41
C ALA A 342 27.45 -24.49 11.32
N PRO A 343 27.90 -23.44 12.03
CA PRO A 343 27.17 -22.18 12.14
C PRO A 343 26.85 -21.53 10.81
N ASP A 344 27.70 -21.68 9.81
CA ASP A 344 27.55 -21.18 8.43
C ASP A 344 26.51 -21.95 7.61
N MET A 345 26.07 -23.11 8.08
CA MET A 345 25.10 -23.97 7.43
C MET A 345 23.69 -23.87 8.06
N VAL A 346 23.53 -23.27 9.23
CA VAL A 346 22.25 -23.22 9.95
C VAL A 346 21.14 -22.55 9.13
N ASP A 347 21.46 -21.52 8.38
CA ASP A 347 20.47 -20.81 7.53
C ASP A 347 20.06 -21.65 6.31
N GLN A 348 20.90 -22.60 5.88
CA GLN A 348 20.68 -23.42 4.68
C GLN A 348 19.90 -24.71 4.98
N VAL A 349 19.68 -25.07 6.24
CA VAL A 349 19.05 -26.36 6.61
C VAL A 349 17.61 -26.52 6.09
N PHE A 350 16.97 -25.40 5.71
CA PHE A 350 15.63 -25.38 5.13
C PHE A 350 15.63 -25.37 3.60
N GLU A 351 16.82 -25.31 2.96
CA GLU A 351 16.89 -25.40 1.50
C GLU A 351 16.57 -26.84 1.04
N PRO A 352 15.81 -26.99 -0.06
CA PRO A 352 15.53 -28.31 -0.61
C PRO A 352 16.81 -29.08 -0.94
N PHE A 353 16.84 -30.37 -0.60
CA PHE A 353 17.96 -31.29 -0.82
C PHE A 353 19.24 -30.98 -0.03
N PHE A 354 19.19 -30.02 0.89
CA PHE A 354 20.33 -29.69 1.75
C PHE A 354 20.59 -30.81 2.76
N ARG A 355 21.88 -31.16 2.94
CA ARG A 355 22.36 -32.15 3.94
C ARG A 355 23.69 -31.63 4.50
N ALA A 356 23.75 -31.40 5.81
CA ALA A 356 24.91 -30.81 6.49
C ALA A 356 26.17 -31.70 6.45
N ASP A 357 26.04 -33.02 6.37
CA ASP A 357 27.14 -33.95 6.32
C ASP A 357 26.97 -35.03 5.26
N ARG A 358 27.61 -34.83 4.10
CA ARG A 358 27.58 -35.79 2.97
C ARG A 358 28.34 -37.10 3.27
N ALA A 359 29.33 -37.08 4.15
CA ALA A 359 30.14 -38.25 4.45
C ALA A 359 29.45 -39.23 5.44
N ARG A 360 28.70 -38.72 6.43
CA ARG A 360 27.86 -39.52 7.34
C ARG A 360 26.53 -39.96 6.71
N SER A 361 26.14 -39.31 5.64
CA SER A 361 24.82 -39.52 4.99
C SER A 361 24.66 -40.88 4.32
N GLN A 362 25.75 -41.65 4.11
CA GLN A 362 25.63 -43.01 3.56
C GLN A 362 24.92 -43.98 4.51
N ASN A 363 24.92 -43.70 5.83
CA ASN A 363 24.31 -44.59 6.83
C ASN A 363 22.94 -44.14 7.33
N ILE A 364 22.55 -42.86 7.12
CA ILE A 364 21.23 -42.34 7.54
C ILE A 364 20.44 -41.95 6.31
N PRO A 365 19.36 -42.68 6.05
CA PRO A 365 18.53 -42.43 4.87
C PRO A 365 17.72 -41.12 4.98
N GLY A 366 17.79 -40.25 3.94
CA GLY A 366 16.98 -39.02 3.90
C GLY A 366 17.21 -38.19 2.63
N ALA A 367 16.14 -37.66 2.04
CA ALA A 367 16.16 -36.86 0.81
C ALA A 367 16.61 -35.40 1.03
N GLY A 368 16.83 -34.95 2.26
CA GLY A 368 17.08 -33.52 2.57
C GLY A 368 15.87 -32.60 2.35
N LEU A 369 14.67 -33.15 2.34
CA LEU A 369 13.42 -32.41 2.11
C LEU A 369 12.53 -32.30 3.36
N GLY A 370 12.82 -33.08 4.41
CA GLY A 370 11.98 -33.14 5.61
C GLY A 370 11.83 -31.79 6.33
N LEU A 371 12.92 -31.06 6.52
CA LEU A 371 12.89 -29.73 7.16
C LEU A 371 12.19 -28.68 6.30
N THR A 372 12.41 -28.71 4.99
CA THR A 372 11.75 -27.82 4.03
C THR A 372 10.23 -28.03 4.04
N ILE A 373 9.78 -29.28 3.95
CA ILE A 373 8.36 -29.64 4.01
C ILE A 373 7.75 -29.24 5.36
N SER A 374 8.44 -29.51 6.47
CA SER A 374 7.95 -29.15 7.80
C SER A 374 7.77 -27.63 7.95
N ARG A 375 8.74 -26.84 7.47
CA ARG A 375 8.66 -25.37 7.52
C ARG A 375 7.49 -24.85 6.69
N GLU A 376 7.28 -25.41 5.50
CA GLU A 376 6.16 -25.03 4.63
C GLU A 376 4.80 -25.30 5.30
N ILE A 377 4.63 -26.47 5.90
CA ILE A 377 3.42 -26.86 6.64
C ILE A 377 3.17 -25.89 7.81
N ILE A 378 4.21 -25.61 8.61
CA ILE A 378 4.10 -24.73 9.78
C ILE A 378 3.79 -23.29 9.37
N ARG A 379 4.39 -22.79 8.27
CA ARG A 379 4.10 -21.46 7.72
C ARG A 379 2.66 -21.36 7.22
N LYS A 380 2.12 -22.38 6.61
CA LYS A 380 0.69 -22.43 6.24
C LYS A 380 -0.26 -22.40 7.45
N ALA A 381 0.19 -22.89 8.59
CA ALA A 381 -0.53 -22.76 9.85
C ALA A 381 -0.31 -21.38 10.55
N GLY A 382 0.39 -20.45 9.90
CA GLY A 382 0.69 -19.12 10.42
C GLY A 382 1.85 -19.04 11.41
N GLY A 383 2.65 -20.12 11.51
CA GLY A 383 3.82 -20.21 12.38
C GLY A 383 5.16 -20.16 11.65
N ASP A 384 6.25 -20.45 12.31
CA ASP A 384 7.57 -20.71 11.70
C ASP A 384 8.39 -21.70 12.53
N ILE A 385 9.49 -22.20 11.94
CA ILE A 385 10.47 -23.09 12.58
C ILE A 385 11.82 -22.39 12.64
N THR A 386 12.44 -22.43 13.80
CA THR A 386 13.83 -22.00 14.00
C THR A 386 14.67 -23.15 14.48
N ILE A 387 15.95 -23.18 14.05
CA ILE A 387 16.94 -24.20 14.46
C ILE A 387 18.17 -23.49 15.00
N ALA A 388 18.68 -23.98 16.12
CA ALA A 388 19.89 -23.47 16.74
C ALA A 388 20.72 -24.59 17.35
N ASN A 389 22.06 -24.42 17.40
CA ASN A 389 22.95 -25.29 18.15
C ASN A 389 22.76 -25.08 19.65
N ARG A 390 22.81 -26.17 20.42
CA ARG A 390 22.77 -26.13 21.89
C ARG A 390 24.15 -25.90 22.47
N PRO A 391 24.28 -25.12 23.56
CA PRO A 391 25.47 -25.13 24.38
C PRO A 391 25.72 -26.55 24.93
N GLY A 392 26.87 -27.16 24.62
CA GLY A 392 27.19 -28.52 25.02
C GLY A 392 26.86 -29.62 24.01
N GLY A 393 26.41 -29.28 22.80
CA GLY A 393 26.13 -30.20 21.69
C GLY A 393 24.66 -30.47 21.47
N GLY A 394 24.34 -30.86 20.23
CA GLY A 394 22.97 -31.07 19.74
C GLY A 394 22.32 -29.84 19.15
N LEU A 395 21.09 -30.02 18.67
CA LEU A 395 20.25 -29.00 18.11
C LEU A 395 19.02 -28.74 18.95
N VAL A 396 18.48 -27.54 18.83
CA VAL A 396 17.13 -27.18 19.25
C VAL A 396 16.35 -26.73 18.03
N GLN A 397 15.25 -27.42 17.74
CA GLN A 397 14.26 -27.07 16.76
C GLN A 397 13.08 -26.46 17.52
N THR A 398 12.74 -25.20 17.24
CA THR A 398 11.62 -24.50 17.89
C THR A 398 10.54 -24.23 16.84
N VAL A 399 9.34 -24.71 17.10
CA VAL A 399 8.15 -24.47 16.29
C VAL A 399 7.25 -23.50 17.05
N ASP A 400 6.96 -22.36 16.48
CA ASP A 400 6.03 -21.38 17.01
C ASP A 400 4.76 -21.34 16.14
N LEU A 401 3.59 -21.53 16.76
CA LEU A 401 2.29 -21.48 16.12
C LEU A 401 1.37 -20.46 16.82
N PRO A 402 0.50 -19.76 16.10
CA PRO A 402 -0.51 -18.91 16.73
C PRO A 402 -1.40 -19.71 17.66
N ALA A 403 -1.44 -19.34 18.93
CA ALA A 403 -2.35 -19.96 19.88
C ALA A 403 -3.79 -19.44 19.66
N VAL A 404 -4.77 -20.35 19.67
CA VAL A 404 -6.18 -20.00 19.69
C VAL A 404 -6.59 -19.80 21.14
N VAL A 405 -6.95 -18.59 21.51
CA VAL A 405 -7.53 -18.31 22.83
C VAL A 405 -8.93 -18.92 22.85
N THR A 406 -9.07 -20.09 23.45
CA THR A 406 -10.39 -20.62 23.76
C THR A 406 -10.94 -19.77 24.92
N ALA A 407 -11.96 -18.95 24.68
CA ALA A 407 -12.72 -18.37 25.76
C ALA A 407 -13.23 -19.52 26.63
N MET A 408 -12.65 -19.69 27.82
CA MET A 408 -13.20 -20.59 28.81
C MET A 408 -14.62 -20.10 29.10
N GLY A 409 -15.60 -20.92 28.73
CA GLY A 409 -16.99 -20.75 29.12
C GLY A 409 -17.19 -20.98 30.61
#